data_b4bf9d60299992d5f0364eadc90ae178
#
_entry.id   b4bf9d60299992d5f0364eadc90ae178
#
_cell.length_a   1.000
_cell.length_b   1.000
_cell.length_c   1.000
_cell.angle_alpha   90.00
_cell.angle_beta   90.00
_cell.angle_gamma   90.00
#
_symmetry.space_group_name_H-M   'P 1'
#
loop_
_entity.id
_entity.type
_entity.pdbx_description
1 polymer ?
#
loop_
_entity_poly.entity_id
_entity_poly.type
_entity_poly.pdbx_seq_one_letter_code
_entity_poly.pdbx_strand_id
1 'polypeptide(L)'
;MQKLTMTDLNRVGIDEFKEQDKLPVVVILDNVRSMNNIGSAFRTGDGFAIEKMVLCGITAQPPHREIEKTAIGATQSVDWVHYENTLDAVRELRNEGYIIIAIEQAVESVMLHQFKPEQDKKYALIFGNEVNGVSDEVMAEIDQCIEIPQFGTKHSFNIVISAGIVLWDFYAKLRLQG
;
A
#
# COMPACT_ATOMS: atom_id res chain seq x y z
N MET A 1 -30.74 -10.88 -9.04
CA MET A 1 -29.80 -10.58 -7.94
C MET A 1 -30.25 -9.32 -7.24
N GLN A 2 -30.26 -9.29 -5.91
CA GLN A 2 -30.57 -8.11 -5.11
C GLN A 2 -29.27 -7.53 -4.56
N LYS A 3 -29.11 -6.18 -4.59
CA LYS A 3 -27.95 -5.51 -4.00
C LYS A 3 -28.08 -5.49 -2.48
N LEU A 4 -26.95 -5.71 -1.77
CA LEU A 4 -26.88 -5.51 -0.33
C LEU A 4 -27.01 -4.03 0.02
N THR A 5 -27.71 -3.75 1.09
CA THR A 5 -27.77 -2.39 1.67
C THR A 5 -26.53 -2.14 2.56
N MET A 6 -26.32 -0.89 2.96
CA MET A 6 -25.23 -0.53 3.89
C MET A 6 -25.33 -1.29 5.21
N THR A 7 -26.55 -1.53 5.69
CA THR A 7 -26.82 -2.28 6.91
C THR A 7 -26.48 -3.77 6.77
N ASP A 8 -26.75 -4.34 5.59
CA ASP A 8 -26.45 -5.76 5.32
C ASP A 8 -24.94 -6.05 5.27
N LEU A 9 -24.11 -5.03 5.01
CA LEU A 9 -22.66 -5.18 4.91
C LEU A 9 -21.95 -5.36 6.26
N ASN A 10 -22.64 -5.05 7.40
CA ASN A 10 -22.11 -5.19 8.76
C ASN A 10 -20.66 -4.70 8.90
N ARG A 11 -20.35 -3.49 8.38
CA ARG A 11 -19.01 -2.92 8.49
C ARG A 11 -18.69 -2.56 9.92
N VAL A 12 -17.49 -2.95 10.37
CA VAL A 12 -16.98 -2.64 11.71
C VAL A 12 -16.78 -1.13 11.92
N GLY A 13 -16.88 -0.67 13.15
CA GLY A 13 -16.54 0.70 13.53
C GLY A 13 -15.02 0.92 13.54
N ILE A 14 -14.60 2.20 13.66
CA ILE A 14 -13.18 2.58 13.65
C ILE A 14 -12.41 1.90 14.77
N ASP A 15 -12.94 1.87 15.99
CA ASP A 15 -12.27 1.28 17.15
C ASP A 15 -12.10 -0.23 16.97
N GLU A 16 -13.16 -0.92 16.55
CA GLU A 16 -13.11 -2.35 16.24
C GLU A 16 -12.16 -2.66 15.09
N PHE A 17 -12.13 -1.80 14.04
CA PHE A 17 -11.18 -1.91 12.95
C PHE A 17 -9.73 -1.82 13.44
N LYS A 18 -9.41 -0.96 14.38
CA LYS A 18 -8.06 -0.81 14.95
C LYS A 18 -7.62 -2.02 15.76
N GLU A 19 -8.54 -2.69 16.44
CA GLU A 19 -8.27 -3.86 17.26
C GLU A 19 -8.26 -5.20 16.50
N GLN A 20 -8.89 -5.24 15.32
CA GLN A 20 -8.94 -6.48 14.52
C GLN A 20 -7.58 -6.91 13.99
N ASP A 21 -7.46 -8.20 13.67
CA ASP A 21 -6.28 -8.76 12.99
C ASP A 21 -6.06 -8.10 11.62
N LYS A 22 -4.85 -7.59 11.40
CA LYS A 22 -4.47 -6.86 10.20
C LYS A 22 -3.79 -7.77 9.18
N LEU A 23 -3.93 -7.41 7.91
CA LEU A 23 -3.04 -7.94 6.89
C LEU A 23 -1.61 -7.49 7.23
N PRO A 24 -0.61 -8.38 7.34
CA PRO A 24 0.75 -8.03 7.76
C PRO A 24 1.51 -7.26 6.65
N VAL A 25 0.92 -6.17 6.24
CA VAL A 25 1.39 -5.32 5.14
C VAL A 25 1.35 -3.85 5.55
N VAL A 26 2.47 -3.18 5.34
CA VAL A 26 2.62 -1.73 5.40
C VAL A 26 2.73 -1.19 3.98
N VAL A 27 2.04 -0.09 3.68
CA VAL A 27 2.15 0.60 2.38
C VAL A 27 2.98 1.87 2.57
N ILE A 28 4.05 2.00 1.80
CA ILE A 28 4.92 3.17 1.76
C ILE A 28 4.60 3.97 0.48
N LEU A 29 4.29 5.25 0.64
CA LEU A 29 4.11 6.19 -0.46
C LEU A 29 5.36 7.07 -0.56
N ASP A 30 6.24 6.77 -1.53
CA ASP A 30 7.51 7.45 -1.74
C ASP A 30 7.33 8.69 -2.64
N ASN A 31 7.33 9.87 -2.03
CA ASN A 31 7.22 11.16 -2.74
C ASN A 31 5.98 11.28 -3.65
N VAL A 32 4.85 10.75 -3.23
CA VAL A 32 3.59 10.80 -3.98
C VAL A 32 3.00 12.21 -3.95
N ARG A 33 2.73 12.78 -5.13
CA ARG A 33 2.31 14.18 -5.28
C ARG A 33 0.81 14.39 -5.20
N SER A 34 0.04 13.45 -5.71
CA SER A 34 -1.40 13.57 -5.84
C SER A 34 -2.12 13.27 -4.52
N MET A 35 -2.67 14.30 -3.89
CA MET A 35 -3.47 14.16 -2.67
C MET A 35 -4.69 13.25 -2.85
N ASN A 36 -5.29 13.26 -4.05
CA ASN A 36 -6.38 12.36 -4.38
C ASN A 36 -5.91 10.89 -4.41
N ASN A 37 -4.69 10.63 -4.90
CA ASN A 37 -4.11 9.29 -4.86
C ASN A 37 -3.81 8.88 -3.41
N ILE A 38 -3.28 9.78 -2.58
CA ILE A 38 -3.02 9.51 -1.15
C ILE A 38 -4.31 9.10 -0.44
N GLY A 39 -5.38 9.90 -0.55
CA GLY A 39 -6.66 9.58 0.07
C GLY A 39 -7.27 8.27 -0.45
N SER A 40 -7.17 8.01 -1.75
CA SER A 40 -7.65 6.76 -2.34
C SER A 40 -6.81 5.54 -1.89
N ALA A 41 -5.49 5.72 -1.67
CA ALA A 41 -4.63 4.69 -1.11
C ALA A 41 -5.03 4.35 0.34
N PHE A 42 -5.35 5.35 1.18
CA PHE A 42 -5.91 5.12 2.52
C PHE A 42 -7.19 4.29 2.46
N ARG A 43 -8.12 4.65 1.57
CA ARG A 43 -9.38 3.90 1.40
C ARG A 43 -9.16 2.47 0.91
N THR A 44 -8.19 2.25 0.06
CA THR A 44 -7.81 0.91 -0.40
C THR A 44 -7.17 0.11 0.73
N GLY A 45 -6.28 0.73 1.51
CA GLY A 45 -5.65 0.13 2.68
C GLY A 45 -6.65 -0.26 3.78
N ASP A 46 -7.65 0.59 4.04
CA ASP A 46 -8.78 0.26 4.91
C ASP A 46 -9.53 -0.98 4.42
N GLY A 47 -9.85 -1.02 3.10
CA GLY A 47 -10.56 -2.13 2.50
C GLY A 47 -9.88 -3.49 2.64
N PHE A 48 -8.55 -3.51 2.73
CA PHE A 48 -7.74 -4.73 2.94
C PHE A 48 -7.20 -4.87 4.37
N ALA A 49 -7.60 -3.98 5.28
CA ALA A 49 -7.17 -3.97 6.67
C ALA A 49 -5.64 -4.04 6.83
N ILE A 50 -4.89 -3.21 6.10
CA ILE A 50 -3.42 -3.13 6.22
C ILE A 50 -3.01 -2.64 7.62
N GLU A 51 -1.76 -2.90 8.03
CA GLU A 51 -1.27 -2.47 9.35
C GLU A 51 -1.16 -0.95 9.44
N LYS A 52 -0.48 -0.32 8.49
CA LYS A 52 -0.33 1.16 8.45
C LYS A 52 0.05 1.69 7.08
N MET A 53 -0.14 2.99 6.89
CA MET A 53 0.42 3.78 5.79
C MET A 53 1.66 4.52 6.25
N VAL A 54 2.70 4.56 5.43
CA VAL A 54 3.91 5.34 5.64
C VAL A 54 4.03 6.37 4.53
N LEU A 55 3.97 7.64 4.90
CA LEU A 55 4.03 8.76 3.98
C LEU A 55 5.45 9.32 4.00
N CYS A 56 6.12 9.39 2.84
CA CYS A 56 7.52 9.79 2.79
C CYS A 56 7.76 11.02 1.93
N GLY A 57 8.72 11.85 2.36
CA GLY A 57 9.17 13.02 1.64
C GLY A 57 8.05 14.04 1.42
N ILE A 58 7.80 14.40 0.15
CA ILE A 58 6.78 15.39 -0.22
C ILE A 58 5.34 14.87 -0.17
N THR A 59 5.13 13.61 0.20
CA THR A 59 3.78 13.02 0.34
C THR A 59 3.00 13.77 1.41
N ALA A 60 1.89 14.41 1.01
CA ALA A 60 1.08 15.21 1.92
C ALA A 60 0.43 14.35 3.00
N GLN A 61 0.27 14.95 4.19
CA GLN A 61 -0.23 14.29 5.39
C GLN A 61 -1.69 14.67 5.68
N PRO A 62 -2.50 13.74 6.19
CA PRO A 62 -3.78 14.09 6.81
C PRO A 62 -3.58 14.99 8.07
N PRO A 63 -4.59 15.83 8.44
CA PRO A 63 -5.80 16.07 7.68
C PRO A 63 -5.56 17.08 6.54
N HIS A 64 -6.01 16.76 5.35
CA HIS A 64 -6.00 17.68 4.23
C HIS A 64 -7.28 17.48 3.40
N ARG A 65 -7.98 18.57 3.02
CA ARG A 65 -9.28 18.53 2.35
C ARG A 65 -9.32 17.59 1.14
N GLU A 66 -8.30 17.64 0.28
CA GLU A 66 -8.26 16.83 -0.94
C GLU A 66 -7.93 15.35 -0.65
N ILE A 67 -7.22 15.06 0.45
CA ILE A 67 -7.01 13.69 0.93
C ILE A 67 -8.33 13.14 1.48
N GLU A 68 -8.98 13.86 2.39
CA GLU A 68 -10.22 13.43 3.04
C GLU A 68 -11.36 13.18 2.05
N LYS A 69 -11.39 13.96 0.96
CA LYS A 69 -12.40 13.82 -0.11
C LYS A 69 -12.40 12.41 -0.73
N THR A 70 -11.26 11.78 -0.90
CA THR A 70 -11.12 10.44 -1.51
C THR A 70 -10.91 9.34 -0.49
N ALA A 71 -10.36 9.65 0.69
CA ALA A 71 -10.19 8.71 1.80
C ALA A 71 -11.53 8.29 2.44
N ILE A 72 -12.53 9.19 2.44
CA ILE A 72 -13.89 8.93 3.01
C ILE A 72 -13.78 8.38 4.45
N GLY A 73 -12.95 9.05 5.29
CA GLY A 73 -12.74 8.68 6.69
C GLY A 73 -11.65 7.62 6.95
N ALA A 74 -11.08 6.99 5.92
CA ALA A 74 -10.07 5.95 6.09
C ALA A 74 -8.75 6.46 6.73
N THR A 75 -8.51 7.75 6.75
CA THR A 75 -7.39 8.37 7.48
C THR A 75 -7.54 8.29 9.01
N GLN A 76 -8.74 7.99 9.51
CA GLN A 76 -9.04 7.79 10.93
C GLN A 76 -8.94 6.32 11.35
N SER A 77 -9.21 5.38 10.43
CA SER A 77 -9.18 3.94 10.68
C SER A 77 -7.80 3.32 10.43
N VAL A 78 -7.13 3.68 9.34
CA VAL A 78 -5.79 3.20 9.03
C VAL A 78 -4.75 4.06 9.73
N ASP A 79 -3.93 3.45 10.57
CA ASP A 79 -2.81 4.14 11.21
C ASP A 79 -1.78 4.61 10.18
N TRP A 80 -1.15 5.75 10.45
CA TRP A 80 -0.15 6.29 9.54
C TRP A 80 0.95 7.05 10.27
N VAL A 81 2.09 7.19 9.59
CA VAL A 81 3.26 7.95 10.05
C VAL A 81 3.91 8.64 8.86
N HIS A 82 4.58 9.76 9.10
CA HIS A 82 5.35 10.47 8.09
C HIS A 82 6.85 10.43 8.40
N TYR A 83 7.65 10.23 7.36
CA TYR A 83 9.11 10.34 7.38
C TYR A 83 9.57 11.37 6.35
N GLU A 84 10.50 12.23 6.74
CA GLU A 84 11.11 13.18 5.82
C GLU A 84 11.90 12.50 4.69
N ASN A 85 12.44 11.31 4.97
CA ASN A 85 13.22 10.51 4.02
C ASN A 85 12.73 9.07 3.97
N THR A 86 12.52 8.55 2.77
CA THR A 86 12.02 7.18 2.54
C THR A 86 13.02 6.12 3.03
N LEU A 87 14.34 6.39 2.94
CA LEU A 87 15.36 5.45 3.45
C LEU A 87 15.27 5.26 4.96
N ASP A 88 14.91 6.29 5.71
CA ASP A 88 14.78 6.17 7.16
C ASP A 88 13.59 5.27 7.51
N ALA A 89 12.47 5.42 6.81
CA ALA A 89 11.31 4.54 6.94
C ALA A 89 11.66 3.08 6.58
N VAL A 90 12.37 2.87 5.48
CA VAL A 90 12.81 1.53 5.02
C VAL A 90 13.70 0.86 6.06
N ARG A 91 14.68 1.57 6.61
CA ARG A 91 15.61 1.03 7.62
C ARG A 91 14.88 0.69 8.93
N GLU A 92 13.97 1.54 9.37
CA GLU A 92 13.17 1.29 10.58
C GLU A 92 12.28 0.05 10.40
N LEU A 93 11.53 -0.04 9.29
CA LEU A 93 10.68 -1.18 9.00
C LEU A 93 11.48 -2.49 8.84
N ARG A 94 12.69 -2.43 8.24
CA ARG A 94 13.59 -3.60 8.20
C ARG A 94 13.98 -4.06 9.60
N ASN A 95 14.30 -3.11 10.50
CA ASN A 95 14.62 -3.44 11.90
C ASN A 95 13.42 -4.01 12.66
N GLU A 96 12.19 -3.66 12.26
CA GLU A 96 10.94 -4.24 12.78
C GLU A 96 10.60 -5.62 12.15
N GLY A 97 11.44 -6.11 11.22
CA GLY A 97 11.32 -7.43 10.61
C GLY A 97 10.46 -7.48 9.34
N TYR A 98 10.17 -6.33 8.71
CA TYR A 98 9.50 -6.31 7.42
C TYR A 98 10.43 -6.63 6.26
N ILE A 99 9.93 -7.41 5.31
CA ILE A 99 10.55 -7.59 4.00
C ILE A 99 10.19 -6.37 3.15
N ILE A 100 11.19 -5.68 2.64
CA ILE A 100 11.05 -4.44 1.88
C ILE A 100 10.89 -4.75 0.39
N ILE A 101 9.76 -4.40 -0.19
CA ILE A 101 9.42 -4.71 -1.57
C ILE A 101 9.05 -3.44 -2.32
N ALA A 102 9.76 -3.15 -3.42
CA ALA A 102 9.34 -2.12 -4.35
C ALA A 102 8.33 -2.68 -5.37
N ILE A 103 7.30 -1.90 -5.66
CA ILE A 103 6.34 -2.20 -6.73
C ILE A 103 6.76 -1.34 -7.94
N GLU A 104 7.59 -1.93 -8.81
CA GLU A 104 8.24 -1.21 -9.90
C GLU A 104 8.58 -2.16 -11.06
N GLN A 105 8.91 -1.59 -12.23
CA GLN A 105 9.41 -2.32 -13.38
C GLN A 105 10.95 -2.28 -13.36
N ALA A 106 11.59 -3.40 -13.06
CA ALA A 106 13.04 -3.50 -12.95
C ALA A 106 13.57 -4.79 -13.59
N VAL A 107 14.88 -4.80 -13.92
CA VAL A 107 15.52 -5.92 -14.66
C VAL A 107 15.38 -7.26 -13.93
N GLU A 108 15.42 -7.26 -12.60
CA GLU A 108 15.35 -8.46 -11.77
C GLU A 108 14.03 -8.56 -10.98
N SER A 109 12.96 -7.93 -11.50
CA SER A 109 11.64 -7.98 -10.85
C SER A 109 11.01 -9.36 -10.96
N VAL A 110 10.26 -9.73 -9.92
CA VAL A 110 9.40 -10.92 -9.92
C VAL A 110 7.99 -10.50 -10.32
N MET A 111 7.39 -11.22 -11.27
CA MET A 111 5.99 -10.95 -11.66
C MET A 111 5.04 -11.19 -10.49
N LEU A 112 4.11 -10.29 -10.23
CA LEU A 112 3.18 -10.33 -9.09
C LEU A 112 2.47 -11.70 -8.95
N HIS A 113 2.01 -12.29 -10.05
CA HIS A 113 1.33 -13.58 -10.04
C HIS A 113 2.25 -14.76 -9.68
N GLN A 114 3.57 -14.59 -9.77
CA GLN A 114 4.57 -15.60 -9.42
C GLN A 114 5.09 -15.44 -8.00
N PHE A 115 4.97 -14.25 -7.43
CA PHE A 115 5.39 -13.99 -6.06
C PHE A 115 4.50 -14.76 -5.07
N LYS A 116 5.12 -15.42 -4.10
CA LYS A 116 4.44 -16.20 -3.06
C LYS A 116 4.81 -15.66 -1.69
N PRO A 117 3.96 -14.83 -1.07
CA PRO A 117 4.22 -14.35 0.28
C PRO A 117 4.15 -15.49 1.30
N GLU A 118 5.06 -15.49 2.27
CA GLU A 118 5.07 -16.42 3.40
C GLU A 118 4.10 -15.96 4.49
N GLN A 119 3.40 -16.91 5.10
CA GLN A 119 2.31 -16.64 6.06
C GLN A 119 2.76 -15.95 7.37
N ASP A 120 4.00 -16.20 7.78
CA ASP A 120 4.60 -15.70 9.03
C ASP A 120 5.46 -14.45 8.85
N LYS A 121 5.47 -13.87 7.66
CA LYS A 121 6.27 -12.68 7.32
C LYS A 121 5.44 -11.41 7.24
N LYS A 122 6.10 -10.30 7.47
CA LYS A 122 5.56 -8.95 7.30
C LYS A 122 6.17 -8.29 6.08
N TYR A 123 5.40 -7.48 5.39
CA TYR A 123 5.81 -6.86 4.13
C TYR A 123 5.61 -5.35 4.14
N ALA A 124 6.62 -4.61 3.69
CA ALA A 124 6.53 -3.19 3.43
C ALA A 124 6.57 -2.95 1.92
N LEU A 125 5.46 -2.53 1.34
CA LEU A 125 5.27 -2.35 -0.09
C LEU A 125 5.46 -0.89 -0.46
N ILE A 126 6.49 -0.57 -1.25
CA ILE A 126 6.83 0.78 -1.68
C ILE A 126 6.20 1.08 -3.03
N PHE A 127 5.42 2.14 -3.08
CA PHE A 127 4.86 2.72 -4.30
C PHE A 127 5.52 4.08 -4.53
N GLY A 128 6.15 4.23 -5.69
CA GLY A 128 6.94 5.40 -6.01
C GLY A 128 6.14 6.59 -6.56
N ASN A 129 6.85 7.67 -6.79
CA ASN A 129 6.36 8.89 -7.41
C ASN A 129 5.76 8.64 -8.80
N GLU A 130 4.71 9.40 -9.17
CA GLU A 130 3.97 9.21 -10.43
C GLU A 130 4.81 9.50 -11.69
N VAL A 131 5.95 10.18 -11.55
CA VAL A 131 6.82 10.55 -12.67
C VAL A 131 8.10 9.72 -12.70
N ASN A 132 8.73 9.57 -11.52
CA ASN A 132 10.07 9.00 -11.40
C ASN A 132 10.08 7.57 -10.84
N GLY A 133 8.93 7.04 -10.40
CA GLY A 133 8.87 5.77 -9.71
C GLY A 133 9.52 5.82 -8.32
N VAL A 134 10.01 4.68 -7.87
CA VAL A 134 10.81 4.55 -6.63
C VAL A 134 12.23 5.06 -6.89
N SER A 135 12.76 5.89 -5.99
CA SER A 135 14.09 6.49 -6.17
C SER A 135 15.21 5.43 -6.19
N ASP A 136 16.28 5.71 -6.96
CA ASP A 136 17.42 4.79 -7.09
C ASP A 136 18.06 4.44 -5.74
N GLU A 137 18.10 5.41 -4.80
CA GLU A 137 18.62 5.20 -3.46
C GLU A 137 17.78 4.20 -2.66
N VAL A 138 16.45 4.27 -2.81
CA VAL A 138 15.53 3.32 -2.17
C VAL A 138 15.59 1.96 -2.86
N MET A 139 15.69 1.94 -4.20
CA MET A 139 15.86 0.70 -4.96
C MET A 139 17.13 -0.07 -4.58
N ALA A 140 18.19 0.60 -4.14
CA ALA A 140 19.42 -0.03 -3.64
C ALA A 140 19.25 -0.71 -2.27
N GLU A 141 18.19 -0.38 -1.53
CA GLU A 141 17.94 -0.86 -0.16
C GLU A 141 16.75 -1.84 -0.07
N ILE A 142 16.13 -2.23 -1.19
CA ILE A 142 15.00 -3.19 -1.16
C ILE A 142 15.49 -4.63 -1.09
N ASP A 143 14.65 -5.53 -0.59
CA ASP A 143 14.91 -6.97 -0.57
C ASP A 143 14.42 -7.63 -1.87
N GLN A 144 13.32 -7.12 -2.46
CA GLN A 144 12.76 -7.60 -3.72
C GLN A 144 12.05 -6.48 -4.49
N CYS A 145 11.92 -6.68 -5.81
CA CYS A 145 11.07 -5.88 -6.68
C CYS A 145 9.97 -6.76 -7.27
N ILE A 146 8.73 -6.28 -7.21
CA ILE A 146 7.56 -6.96 -7.80
C ILE A 146 7.01 -6.10 -8.93
N GLU A 147 6.74 -6.73 -10.06
CA GLU A 147 6.16 -6.08 -11.23
C GLU A 147 4.73 -6.58 -11.49
N ILE A 148 3.81 -5.65 -11.75
CA ILE A 148 2.47 -5.99 -12.26
C ILE A 148 2.57 -6.17 -13.78
N PRO A 149 2.25 -7.36 -14.33
CA PRO A 149 2.28 -7.57 -15.78
C PRO A 149 1.38 -6.58 -16.52
N GLN A 150 1.92 -5.92 -17.54
CA GLN A 150 1.20 -4.94 -18.36
C GLN A 150 1.34 -5.27 -19.84
N PHE A 151 0.24 -5.16 -20.60
CA PHE A 151 0.18 -5.51 -22.01
C PHE A 151 -0.40 -4.37 -22.87
N GLY A 152 -0.59 -3.20 -22.27
CA GLY A 152 -1.15 -2.02 -22.93
C GLY A 152 -0.09 -1.12 -23.55
N THR A 153 -0.51 0.03 -24.05
CA THR A 153 0.37 1.04 -24.66
C THR A 153 0.97 2.04 -23.67
N LYS A 154 0.51 2.03 -22.42
CA LYS A 154 1.00 2.92 -21.35
C LYS A 154 2.09 2.23 -20.56
N HIS A 155 3.02 3.03 -20.03
CA HIS A 155 4.20 2.50 -19.32
C HIS A 155 3.90 2.11 -17.87
N SER A 156 2.83 2.65 -17.26
CA SER A 156 2.48 2.36 -15.87
C SER A 156 0.98 2.46 -15.60
N PHE A 157 0.51 1.77 -14.57
CA PHE A 157 -0.80 2.01 -13.95
C PHE A 157 -0.77 3.26 -13.06
N ASN A 158 -1.93 3.83 -12.77
CA ASN A 158 -2.07 4.78 -11.69
C ASN A 158 -1.67 4.09 -10.36
N ILE A 159 -0.97 4.82 -9.48
CA ILE A 159 -0.43 4.29 -8.22
C ILE A 159 -1.50 3.60 -7.35
N VAL A 160 -2.72 4.15 -7.29
CA VAL A 160 -3.81 3.57 -6.48
C VAL A 160 -4.33 2.28 -7.09
N ILE A 161 -4.38 2.22 -8.42
CA ILE A 161 -4.75 0.99 -9.13
C ILE A 161 -3.69 -0.08 -8.87
N SER A 162 -2.40 0.27 -8.95
CA SER A 162 -1.30 -0.63 -8.59
C SER A 162 -1.43 -1.13 -7.16
N ALA A 163 -1.67 -0.22 -6.20
CA ALA A 163 -1.87 -0.58 -4.80
C ALA A 163 -3.06 -1.54 -4.61
N GLY A 164 -4.19 -1.27 -5.28
CA GLY A 164 -5.35 -2.14 -5.22
C GLY A 164 -5.10 -3.54 -5.76
N ILE A 165 -4.40 -3.65 -6.90
CA ILE A 165 -4.03 -4.95 -7.51
C ILE A 165 -3.10 -5.73 -6.58
N VAL A 166 -2.04 -5.09 -6.07
CA VAL A 166 -1.03 -5.74 -5.22
C VAL A 166 -1.63 -6.14 -3.87
N LEU A 167 -2.39 -5.25 -3.22
CA LEU A 167 -3.03 -5.55 -1.94
C LEU A 167 -4.06 -6.67 -2.06
N TRP A 168 -4.82 -6.72 -3.15
CA TRP A 168 -5.72 -7.84 -3.41
C TRP A 168 -4.96 -9.15 -3.58
N ASP A 169 -3.86 -9.17 -4.32
CA ASP A 169 -3.05 -10.37 -4.54
C ASP A 169 -2.44 -10.88 -3.22
N PHE A 170 -1.88 -9.98 -2.40
CA PHE A 170 -1.36 -10.32 -1.07
C PHE A 170 -2.46 -10.84 -0.14
N TYR A 171 -3.61 -10.15 -0.10
CA TYR A 171 -4.76 -10.58 0.71
C TYR A 171 -5.25 -11.96 0.28
N ALA A 172 -5.42 -12.18 -1.01
CA ALA A 172 -5.88 -13.46 -1.54
C ALA A 172 -4.92 -14.61 -1.17
N LYS A 173 -3.62 -14.39 -1.31
CA LYS A 173 -2.59 -15.40 -1.01
C LYS A 173 -2.41 -15.64 0.49
N LEU A 174 -2.46 -14.60 1.32
CA LEU A 174 -2.24 -14.70 2.76
C LEU A 174 -3.50 -15.06 3.56
N ARG A 175 -4.71 -14.78 3.06
CA ARG A 175 -5.95 -14.94 3.83
C ARG A 175 -6.97 -15.89 3.21
N LEU A 176 -6.97 -16.08 1.89
CA LEU A 176 -8.00 -16.89 1.21
C LEU A 176 -7.47 -18.24 0.70
N GLN A 177 -6.15 -18.37 0.52
CA GLN A 177 -5.52 -19.60 -0.01
C GLN A 177 -4.69 -20.34 1.05
N GLY A 178 -4.68 -19.87 2.29
CA GLY A 178 -4.01 -20.47 3.44
C GLY A 178 -4.82 -21.63 4.04
#